data_2149aef8b8acb81be917d709f60f85a7
#
_entry.id   2149aef8b8acb81be917d709f60f85a7
#
_cell.length_a   1.000
_cell.length_b   1.000
_cell.length_c   1.000
_cell.angle_alpha   90.00
_cell.angle_beta   90.00
_cell.angle_gamma   90.00
#
_symmetry.space_group_name_H-M   'P 1'
#
loop_
_entity.id
_entity.type
_entity.pdbx_description
1 polymer ?
#
loop_
_entity_poly.entity_id
_entity_poly.type
_entity_poly.pdbx_seq_one_letter_code
_entity_poly.pdbx_strand_id
1 'polypeptide(L)'
;PLSFIVLIKNVGALAGAFQTSLDVAYVAGEWLWKFESLYRSGQGNENYFAWAGGFEYTLVGVLESSMDLGFVGEWLYDDRKDDATTAFENDIASGLRLAVNDAASSEALLGWIQDVETKARLFFLEASRRLGNNLRLNLEVRLSFDQPNTDFLFGQRKDDLFQTELIYYF
;
A
#
# COMPACT_ATOMS: atom_id res chain seq x y z
N PRO A 1 18.88 -8.61 -14.67
CA PRO A 1 18.03 -8.41 -15.84
C PRO A 1 17.13 -7.19 -15.59
N LEU A 2 17.03 -6.32 -16.60
CA LEU A 2 16.12 -5.18 -16.58
C LEU A 2 14.76 -5.68 -17.09
N SER A 3 13.70 -5.44 -16.32
CA SER A 3 12.33 -5.73 -16.72
C SER A 3 11.51 -4.46 -16.65
N PHE A 4 10.76 -4.19 -17.71
CA PHE A 4 9.91 -3.01 -17.82
C PHE A 4 8.51 -3.45 -18.26
N ILE A 5 7.49 -3.07 -17.52
CA ILE A 5 6.09 -3.36 -17.82
C ILE A 5 5.34 -2.03 -17.89
N VAL A 6 4.65 -1.77 -18.98
CA VAL A 6 3.72 -0.65 -19.13
C VAL A 6 2.37 -1.21 -19.53
N LEU A 7 1.35 -0.89 -18.77
CA LEU A 7 -0.04 -1.19 -19.09
C LEU A 7 -0.82 0.12 -19.24
N ILE A 8 -1.44 0.31 -20.38
CA ILE A 8 -2.36 1.42 -20.61
C ILE A 8 -3.75 0.82 -20.78
N LYS A 9 -4.69 1.21 -19.94
CA LYS A 9 -6.08 0.79 -20.01
C LYS A 9 -6.97 1.98 -20.28
N ASN A 10 -7.74 1.88 -21.37
CA ASN A 10 -8.85 2.80 -21.65
C ASN A 10 -10.15 2.04 -21.43
N VAL A 11 -10.94 2.48 -20.48
CA VAL A 11 -12.30 1.97 -20.27
C VAL A 11 -13.24 2.93 -20.96
N GLY A 12 -13.80 2.52 -22.11
CA GLY A 12 -14.76 3.30 -22.85
C GLY A 12 -16.07 3.51 -22.09
N ALA A 13 -16.73 4.65 -22.36
CA ALA A 13 -17.88 5.16 -21.66
C ALA A 13 -19.08 4.20 -21.61
N LEU A 14 -19.41 3.72 -20.43
CA LEU A 14 -20.79 3.39 -20.07
C LEU A 14 -21.36 4.62 -19.34
N ALA A 15 -22.46 5.18 -19.84
CA ALA A 15 -23.15 6.33 -19.27
C ALA A 15 -22.37 7.68 -19.25
N GLY A 16 -21.56 7.96 -20.30
CA GLY A 16 -20.95 9.30 -20.47
C GLY A 16 -19.68 9.56 -19.67
N ALA A 17 -19.13 8.59 -18.93
CA ALA A 17 -17.86 8.71 -18.26
C ALA A 17 -16.72 8.14 -19.13
N PHE A 18 -15.59 8.83 -19.17
CA PHE A 18 -14.35 8.38 -19.81
C PHE A 18 -13.27 8.18 -18.74
N GLN A 19 -12.52 7.08 -18.82
CA GLN A 19 -11.43 6.78 -17.90
C GLN A 19 -10.21 6.28 -18.68
N THR A 20 -9.05 6.81 -18.34
CA THR A 20 -7.74 6.33 -18.82
C THR A 20 -6.83 6.09 -17.63
N SER A 21 -6.13 4.97 -17.61
CA SER A 21 -5.07 4.69 -16.61
C SER A 21 -3.76 4.32 -17.29
N LEU A 22 -2.66 4.60 -16.57
CA LEU A 22 -1.31 4.20 -16.94
C LEU A 22 -0.68 3.54 -15.73
N ASP A 23 -0.19 2.32 -15.91
CA ASP A 23 0.54 1.56 -14.90
C ASP A 23 1.94 1.24 -15.44
N VAL A 24 2.96 1.58 -14.67
CA VAL A 24 4.37 1.37 -15.03
C VAL A 24 5.07 0.68 -13.89
N ALA A 25 5.80 -0.40 -14.19
CA ALA A 25 6.71 -1.03 -13.25
C ALA A 25 8.09 -1.21 -13.91
N TYR A 26 9.15 -0.85 -13.20
CA TYR A 26 10.52 -0.95 -13.65
C TYR A 26 11.40 -1.59 -12.59
N VAL A 27 12.09 -2.66 -12.94
CA VAL A 27 13.01 -3.40 -12.05
C VAL A 27 14.45 -3.19 -12.52
N ALA A 28 15.31 -2.74 -11.62
CA ALA A 28 16.74 -2.53 -11.85
C ALA A 28 17.54 -2.98 -10.62
N GLY A 29 18.15 -4.15 -10.71
CA GLY A 29 18.84 -4.78 -9.57
C GLY A 29 17.86 -5.03 -8.43
N GLU A 30 18.17 -4.51 -7.27
CA GLU A 30 17.37 -4.59 -6.04
C GLU A 30 16.25 -3.55 -5.96
N TRP A 31 16.11 -2.68 -6.97
CA TRP A 31 15.11 -1.64 -7.04
C TRP A 31 13.91 -2.07 -7.87
N LEU A 32 12.72 -1.86 -7.34
CA LEU A 32 11.45 -1.88 -8.07
C LEU A 32 10.82 -0.49 -7.98
N TRP A 33 10.63 0.15 -9.12
CA TRP A 33 9.92 1.42 -9.25
C TRP A 33 8.53 1.18 -9.78
N LYS A 34 7.54 1.85 -9.20
CA LYS A 34 6.13 1.76 -9.60
C LYS A 34 5.56 3.14 -9.81
N PHE A 35 4.71 3.27 -10.79
CA PHE A 35 3.91 4.46 -11.01
C PHE A 35 2.58 4.06 -11.61
N GLU A 36 1.50 4.51 -10.99
CA GLU A 36 0.13 4.32 -11.44
C GLU A 36 -0.54 5.68 -11.54
N SER A 37 -1.35 5.89 -12.57
CA SER A 37 -2.14 7.10 -12.69
C SER A 37 -3.49 6.83 -13.33
N LEU A 38 -4.46 7.64 -12.96
CA LEU A 38 -5.83 7.56 -13.41
C LEU A 38 -6.34 8.96 -13.74
N TYR A 39 -6.87 9.11 -14.94
CA TYR A 39 -7.69 10.27 -15.30
C TYR A 39 -9.12 9.81 -15.59
N ARG A 40 -10.09 10.50 -15.00
CA ARG A 40 -11.52 10.24 -15.23
C ARG A 40 -12.27 11.52 -15.50
N SER A 41 -13.25 11.46 -16.45
CA SER A 41 -14.09 12.58 -16.79
C SER A 41 -15.54 12.13 -17.04
N GLY A 42 -16.50 13.06 -16.94
CA GLY A 42 -17.89 12.84 -17.29
C GLY A 42 -18.76 12.15 -16.23
N GLN A 43 -18.26 11.87 -15.03
CA GLN A 43 -19.07 11.36 -13.93
C GLN A 43 -19.39 12.51 -12.97
N GLY A 44 -20.65 12.97 -12.94
CA GLY A 44 -21.12 13.98 -11.99
C GLY A 44 -20.57 15.39 -12.19
N ASN A 45 -20.15 15.76 -13.40
CA ASN A 45 -19.55 17.04 -13.80
C ASN A 45 -18.12 17.32 -13.30
N GLU A 46 -17.45 16.36 -12.66
CA GLU A 46 -16.08 16.54 -12.20
C GLU A 46 -15.11 15.61 -12.95
N ASN A 47 -14.06 16.22 -13.45
CA ASN A 47 -12.90 15.50 -13.94
C ASN A 47 -11.89 15.43 -12.81
N TYR A 48 -11.18 14.31 -12.68
CA TYR A 48 -10.13 14.20 -11.70
C TYR A 48 -8.94 13.41 -12.21
N PHE A 49 -7.82 13.66 -11.59
CA PHE A 49 -6.56 12.97 -11.78
C PHE A 49 -6.04 12.46 -10.45
N ALA A 50 -5.73 11.17 -10.40
CA ALA A 50 -5.10 10.55 -9.25
C ALA A 50 -3.86 9.79 -9.69
N TRP A 51 -2.85 9.70 -8.83
CA TRP A 51 -1.67 8.91 -9.08
C TRP A 51 -1.06 8.37 -7.79
N ALA A 52 -0.33 7.25 -7.91
CA ALA A 52 0.53 6.69 -6.91
C ALA A 52 1.89 6.41 -7.53
N GLY A 53 2.96 6.80 -6.87
CA GLY A 53 4.31 6.57 -7.36
C GLY A 53 5.25 6.24 -6.22
N GLY A 54 6.11 5.22 -6.42
CA GLY A 54 6.95 4.77 -5.35
C GLY A 54 8.04 3.81 -5.77
N PHE A 55 8.70 3.29 -4.77
CA PHE A 55 9.77 2.32 -4.95
C PHE A 55 9.78 1.26 -3.85
N GLU A 56 10.37 0.12 -4.17
CA GLU A 56 10.81 -0.88 -3.21
C GLU A 56 12.29 -1.16 -3.46
N TYR A 57 13.09 -1.18 -2.39
CA TYR A 57 14.49 -1.56 -2.41
C TYR A 57 14.70 -2.74 -1.49
N THR A 58 15.24 -3.86 -2.00
CA THR A 58 15.42 -5.09 -1.22
C THR A 58 16.90 -5.36 -0.94
N LEU A 59 17.24 -5.43 0.33
CA LEU A 59 18.50 -5.97 0.80
C LEU A 59 18.36 -7.49 0.97
N VAL A 60 19.06 -8.23 0.12
CA VAL A 60 19.05 -9.72 0.14
C VAL A 60 20.11 -10.22 1.09
N GLY A 61 19.78 -11.24 1.90
CA GLY A 61 20.75 -11.90 2.76
C GLY A 61 21.24 -11.04 3.93
N VAL A 62 20.36 -10.27 4.57
CA VAL A 62 20.71 -9.35 5.66
C VAL A 62 21.37 -10.11 6.82
N LEU A 63 22.45 -9.54 7.37
CA LEU A 63 23.23 -10.12 8.47
C LEU A 63 23.81 -11.53 8.14
N GLU A 64 24.20 -11.75 6.87
CA GLU A 64 24.74 -13.04 6.40
C GLU A 64 23.77 -14.21 6.63
N SER A 65 22.47 -13.93 6.55
CA SER A 65 21.39 -14.91 6.75
C SER A 65 20.58 -15.13 5.48
N SER A 66 19.53 -15.93 5.57
CA SER A 66 18.54 -16.07 4.49
C SER A 66 17.52 -14.92 4.43
N MET A 67 17.57 -13.97 5.37
CA MET A 67 16.56 -12.92 5.50
C MET A 67 16.74 -11.84 4.44
N ASP A 68 15.62 -11.38 3.87
CA ASP A 68 15.56 -10.22 3.00
C ASP A 68 14.80 -9.09 3.70
N LEU A 69 15.31 -7.86 3.57
CA LEU A 69 14.69 -6.66 4.11
C LEU A 69 14.39 -5.68 2.98
N GLY A 70 13.10 -5.43 2.76
CA GLY A 70 12.60 -4.45 1.80
C GLY A 70 12.29 -3.11 2.46
N PHE A 71 12.66 -2.03 1.79
CA PHE A 71 12.25 -0.66 2.10
C PHE A 71 11.26 -0.21 1.05
N VAL A 72 10.09 0.24 1.48
CA VAL A 72 9.02 0.72 0.60
C VAL A 72 8.79 2.20 0.86
N GLY A 73 8.66 2.97 -0.22
CA GLY A 73 8.26 4.36 -0.17
C GLY A 73 7.29 4.65 -1.30
N GLU A 74 6.18 5.33 -1.00
CA GLU A 74 5.14 5.64 -1.97
C GLU A 74 4.52 7.00 -1.68
N TRP A 75 4.18 7.74 -2.70
CA TRP A 75 3.38 8.96 -2.62
C TRP A 75 2.08 8.74 -3.38
N LEU A 76 0.97 9.03 -2.69
CA LEU A 76 -0.38 8.92 -3.20
C LEU A 76 -0.98 10.33 -3.34
N TYR A 77 -1.66 10.58 -4.45
CA TYR A 77 -2.26 11.87 -4.73
C TYR A 77 -3.57 11.74 -5.49
N ASP A 78 -4.57 12.51 -5.06
CA ASP A 78 -5.86 12.65 -5.72
C ASP A 78 -6.25 14.14 -5.73
N ASP A 79 -6.47 14.72 -6.91
CA ASP A 79 -6.73 16.17 -7.06
C ASP A 79 -8.12 16.59 -6.55
N ARG A 80 -8.99 15.63 -6.21
CA ARG A 80 -10.28 15.90 -5.56
C ARG A 80 -10.14 16.30 -4.09
N LYS A 81 -8.99 16.05 -3.47
CA LYS A 81 -8.73 16.38 -2.06
C LYS A 81 -9.80 15.78 -1.13
N ASP A 82 -10.38 16.61 -0.25
CA ASP A 82 -11.45 16.22 0.70
C ASP A 82 -12.66 15.55 0.03
N ASP A 83 -12.89 15.79 -1.28
CA ASP A 83 -13.95 15.15 -2.05
C ASP A 83 -13.52 13.80 -2.66
N ALA A 84 -12.29 13.36 -2.43
CA ALA A 84 -11.82 12.05 -2.86
C ALA A 84 -12.61 10.93 -2.17
N THR A 85 -12.88 9.86 -2.91
CA THR A 85 -13.51 8.65 -2.36
C THR A 85 -12.48 7.66 -1.82
N THR A 86 -11.24 8.08 -1.69
CA THR A 86 -10.11 7.38 -1.09
C THR A 86 -9.71 8.06 0.21
N ALA A 87 -9.08 7.34 1.10
CA ALA A 87 -8.55 7.87 2.35
C ALA A 87 -7.17 8.53 2.20
N PHE A 88 -6.60 8.52 1.00
CA PHE A 88 -5.21 8.91 0.74
C PHE A 88 -5.17 9.87 -0.45
N GLU A 89 -5.51 11.14 -0.18
CA GLU A 89 -5.59 12.19 -1.21
C GLU A 89 -4.28 12.93 -1.42
N ASN A 90 -3.41 12.98 -0.41
CA ASN A 90 -2.05 13.55 -0.51
C ASN A 90 -1.16 12.98 0.61
N ASP A 91 -0.75 11.73 0.46
CA ASP A 91 -0.12 10.96 1.52
C ASP A 91 1.23 10.42 1.11
N ILE A 92 2.14 10.32 2.07
CA ILE A 92 3.40 9.61 1.93
C ILE A 92 3.33 8.33 2.77
N ALA A 93 3.45 7.20 2.10
CA ALA A 93 3.59 5.90 2.74
C ALA A 93 5.07 5.49 2.80
N SER A 94 5.47 4.90 3.91
CA SER A 94 6.77 4.29 4.09
C SER A 94 6.64 2.96 4.82
N GLY A 95 7.50 1.99 4.51
CA GLY A 95 7.39 0.68 5.11
C GLY A 95 8.68 -0.13 5.11
N LEU A 96 8.69 -1.14 5.96
CA LEU A 96 9.73 -2.18 6.05
C LEU A 96 9.07 -3.53 5.89
N ARG A 97 9.58 -4.32 4.95
CA ARG A 97 9.14 -5.69 4.70
C ARG A 97 10.26 -6.65 5.04
N LEU A 98 10.01 -7.56 5.95
CA LEU A 98 10.92 -8.63 6.32
C LEU A 98 10.42 -9.96 5.77
N ALA A 99 11.25 -10.66 5.01
CA ALA A 99 11.06 -12.05 4.64
C ALA A 99 12.19 -12.88 5.26
N VAL A 100 11.86 -13.79 6.17
CA VAL A 100 12.90 -14.60 6.85
C VAL A 100 13.42 -15.70 5.93
N ASN A 101 12.62 -16.08 4.91
CA ASN A 101 12.92 -17.15 3.96
C ASN A 101 13.21 -18.50 4.67
N ASP A 102 12.53 -18.73 5.79
CA ASP A 102 12.59 -19.96 6.56
C ASP A 102 11.52 -20.98 6.10
N ALA A 103 11.64 -22.22 6.56
CA ALA A 103 10.65 -23.28 6.28
C ALA A 103 9.24 -22.93 6.82
N ALA A 104 9.15 -22.04 7.79
CA ALA A 104 7.89 -21.58 8.36
C ALA A 104 7.26 -20.43 7.57
N SER A 105 7.91 -19.94 6.51
CA SER A 105 7.46 -18.78 5.71
C SER A 105 7.14 -17.58 6.60
N SER A 106 8.08 -17.23 7.48
CA SER A 106 7.93 -16.11 8.40
C SER A 106 8.13 -14.79 7.65
N GLU A 107 7.18 -13.89 7.77
CA GLU A 107 7.18 -12.59 7.12
C GLU A 107 6.56 -11.52 8.02
N ALA A 108 6.98 -10.29 7.85
CA ALA A 108 6.39 -9.13 8.52
C ALA A 108 6.42 -7.91 7.61
N LEU A 109 5.41 -7.05 7.72
CA LEU A 109 5.31 -5.75 7.08
C LEU A 109 4.97 -4.71 8.13
N LEU A 110 5.82 -3.70 8.25
CA LEU A 110 5.61 -2.52 9.07
C LEU A 110 5.38 -1.35 8.15
N GLY A 111 4.33 -0.58 8.35
CA GLY A 111 4.03 0.58 7.53
C GLY A 111 3.58 1.79 8.32
N TRP A 112 3.83 2.94 7.73
CA TRP A 112 3.46 4.25 8.22
C TRP A 112 2.97 5.09 7.06
N ILE A 113 1.79 5.70 7.20
CA ILE A 113 1.23 6.64 6.24
C ILE A 113 1.06 7.97 6.94
N GLN A 114 1.49 9.04 6.29
CA GLN A 114 1.43 10.40 6.76
C GLN A 114 0.74 11.27 5.71
N ASP A 115 -0.36 11.87 6.07
CA ASP A 115 -0.97 12.94 5.29
C ASP A 115 -0.05 14.17 5.26
N VAL A 116 0.17 14.72 4.07
CA VAL A 116 1.10 15.85 3.86
C VAL A 116 0.48 17.19 4.25
N GLU A 117 -0.83 17.33 4.15
CA GLU A 117 -1.56 18.58 4.40
C GLU A 117 -2.01 18.70 5.87
N THR A 118 -2.23 17.58 6.54
CA THR A 118 -2.69 17.51 7.93
C THR A 118 -1.66 16.83 8.83
N LYS A 119 -2.10 16.42 10.01
CA LYS A 119 -1.29 15.61 10.94
C LYS A 119 -1.77 14.18 11.02
N ALA A 120 -2.71 13.80 10.17
CA ALA A 120 -3.26 12.46 10.15
C ALA A 120 -2.18 11.43 9.85
N ARG A 121 -2.19 10.35 10.60
CA ARG A 121 -1.20 9.27 10.48
C ARG A 121 -1.85 7.93 10.70
N LEU A 122 -1.39 6.97 9.94
CA LEU A 122 -1.77 5.58 10.10
C LEU A 122 -0.51 4.73 10.25
N PHE A 123 -0.49 3.89 11.27
CA PHE A 123 0.51 2.87 11.47
C PHE A 123 -0.13 1.50 11.30
N PHE A 124 0.58 0.59 10.64
CA PHE A 124 0.16 -0.80 10.56
C PHE A 124 1.35 -1.76 10.67
N LEU A 125 1.09 -2.91 11.27
CA LEU A 125 2.00 -4.04 11.34
C LEU A 125 1.21 -5.29 10.98
N GLU A 126 1.71 -6.02 10.01
CA GLU A 126 1.22 -7.34 9.65
C GLU A 126 2.37 -8.33 9.77
N ALA A 127 2.11 -9.49 10.35
CA ALA A 127 3.09 -10.56 10.41
C ALA A 127 2.42 -11.91 10.29
N SER A 128 3.12 -12.87 9.70
CA SER A 128 2.63 -14.22 9.59
C SER A 128 3.73 -15.26 9.72
N ARG A 129 3.36 -16.44 10.21
CA ARG A 129 4.26 -17.58 10.35
C ARG A 129 3.49 -18.89 10.41
N ARG A 130 4.02 -19.93 9.77
CA ARG A 130 3.54 -21.30 9.98
C ARG A 130 4.06 -21.86 11.29
N LEU A 131 3.19 -22.55 12.02
CA LEU A 131 3.49 -23.29 13.24
C LEU A 131 3.33 -24.79 12.96
N GLY A 132 4.41 -25.45 12.57
CA GLY A 132 4.37 -26.82 12.08
C GLY A 132 3.70 -26.94 10.71
N ASN A 133 3.04 -28.08 10.45
CA ASN A 133 2.51 -28.40 9.13
C ASN A 133 1.08 -27.89 8.89
N ASN A 134 0.33 -27.71 9.97
CA ASN A 134 -1.12 -27.52 9.90
C ASN A 134 -1.61 -26.19 10.48
N LEU A 135 -0.76 -25.38 11.09
CA LEU A 135 -1.15 -24.12 11.70
C LEU A 135 -0.45 -22.93 11.04
N ARG A 136 -1.15 -21.82 10.91
CA ARG A 136 -0.60 -20.51 10.57
C ARG A 136 -1.06 -19.49 11.61
N LEU A 137 -0.14 -18.71 12.12
CA LEU A 137 -0.39 -17.58 12.98
C LEU A 137 -0.28 -16.31 12.14
N ASN A 138 -1.30 -15.46 12.21
CA ASN A 138 -1.29 -14.11 11.67
C ASN A 138 -1.45 -13.10 12.81
N LEU A 139 -0.76 -11.99 12.70
CA LEU A 139 -0.86 -10.84 13.57
C LEU A 139 -1.15 -9.61 12.73
N GLU A 140 -2.08 -8.77 13.17
CA GLU A 140 -2.40 -7.50 12.56
C GLU A 140 -2.55 -6.43 13.64
N VAL A 141 -1.90 -5.28 13.43
CA VAL A 141 -2.05 -4.09 14.27
C VAL A 141 -2.32 -2.91 13.35
N ARG A 142 -3.33 -2.10 13.67
CA ARG A 142 -3.58 -0.80 13.03
C ARG A 142 -3.83 0.25 14.10
N LEU A 143 -3.15 1.37 13.98
CA LEU A 143 -3.28 2.49 14.91
C LEU A 143 -3.48 3.78 14.11
N SER A 144 -4.46 4.57 14.49
CA SER A 144 -4.78 5.86 13.85
C SER A 144 -4.44 7.01 14.78
N PHE A 145 -3.79 8.06 14.25
CA PHE A 145 -3.39 9.22 15.03
C PHE A 145 -3.80 10.51 14.33
N ASP A 146 -4.24 11.48 15.12
CA ASP A 146 -4.47 12.89 14.74
C ASP A 146 -5.38 13.07 13.50
N GLN A 147 -6.38 12.18 13.29
CA GLN A 147 -7.33 12.27 12.19
C GLN A 147 -8.23 13.51 12.34
N PRO A 148 -8.18 14.51 11.45
CA PRO A 148 -9.03 15.68 11.49
C PRO A 148 -10.48 15.32 11.11
N ASN A 149 -11.43 16.17 11.47
CA ASN A 149 -12.85 15.90 11.20
C ASN A 149 -13.26 16.02 9.73
N THR A 150 -12.37 16.51 8.88
CA THR A 150 -12.53 16.56 7.42
C THR A 150 -12.04 15.30 6.73
N ASP A 151 -11.21 14.49 7.40
CA ASP A 151 -10.62 13.29 6.85
C ASP A 151 -11.64 12.15 6.68
N PHE A 152 -11.53 11.40 5.59
CA PHE A 152 -12.36 10.22 5.30
C PHE A 152 -12.32 9.19 6.44
N LEU A 153 -11.15 9.02 7.08
CA LEU A 153 -10.95 8.07 8.17
C LEU A 153 -11.38 8.60 9.55
N PHE A 154 -11.88 9.83 9.65
CA PHE A 154 -12.28 10.41 10.95
C PHE A 154 -13.25 9.55 11.74
N GLY A 155 -14.18 8.88 11.06
CA GLY A 155 -15.11 7.94 11.69
C GLY A 155 -14.42 6.78 12.41
N GLN A 156 -13.24 6.38 11.95
CA GLN A 156 -12.45 5.27 12.46
C GLN A 156 -11.27 5.68 13.37
N ARG A 157 -11.15 6.98 13.71
CA ARG A 157 -10.00 7.53 14.48
C ARG A 157 -9.76 6.93 15.86
N LYS A 158 -10.71 6.13 16.37
CA LYS A 158 -10.63 5.46 17.67
C LYS A 158 -10.66 3.94 17.54
N ASP A 159 -10.66 3.45 16.31
CA ASP A 159 -10.77 2.02 16.03
C ASP A 159 -9.36 1.42 15.87
N ASP A 160 -8.55 1.56 16.94
CA ASP A 160 -7.28 0.84 16.99
C ASP A 160 -7.56 -0.67 16.97
N LEU A 161 -6.87 -1.37 16.09
CA LEU A 161 -7.02 -2.81 15.90
C LEU A 161 -5.79 -3.54 16.40
N PHE A 162 -5.99 -4.56 17.21
CA PHE A 162 -5.04 -5.62 17.46
C PHE A 162 -5.75 -6.95 17.22
N GLN A 163 -5.32 -7.68 16.18
CA GLN A 163 -5.90 -8.94 15.80
C GLN A 163 -4.83 -10.03 15.78
N THR A 164 -5.18 -11.18 16.34
CA THR A 164 -4.41 -12.41 16.21
C THR A 164 -5.32 -13.50 15.68
N GLU A 165 -4.89 -14.15 14.60
CA GLU A 165 -5.63 -15.23 13.96
C GLU A 165 -4.79 -16.49 13.92
N LEU A 166 -5.39 -17.62 14.31
CA LEU A 166 -4.78 -18.94 14.20
C LEU A 166 -5.60 -19.78 13.21
N ILE A 167 -5.00 -20.13 12.09
CA ILE A 167 -5.64 -20.90 11.03
C ILE A 167 -5.14 -22.34 11.08
N TYR A 168 -6.07 -23.29 11.12
CA TYR A 168 -5.78 -24.71 11.05
C TYR A 168 -6.15 -25.29 9.69
N TYR A 169 -5.21 -25.98 9.05
CA TYR A 169 -5.42 -26.70 7.79
C TYR A 169 -5.50 -28.21 8.07
N PHE A 170 -6.50 -28.88 7.58
CA PHE A 170 -6.76 -30.31 7.75
C PHE A 170 -6.80 -31.06 6.41
#